data_21a971be5731693137eb1a2d42d6df3a
#
_entry.id   21a971be5731693137eb1a2d42d6df3a
#
_cell.length_a   1.000
_cell.length_b   1.000
_cell.length_c   1.000
_cell.angle_alpha   90.00
_cell.angle_beta   90.00
_cell.angle_gamma   90.00
#
_symmetry.space_group_name_H-M   'P 1'
#
loop_
_entity.id
_entity.type
_entity.pdbx_description
1 polymer ?
#
loop_
_entity_poly.entity_id
_entity_poly.type
_entity_poly.pdbx_seq_one_letter_code
_entity_poly.pdbx_strand_id
1 'polypeptide(L)'
;MIRLVLLVSFFLNFGQSKAQEIEYLNKYLFKVYDTVKYEYQFVRITKDNPTTKIALTFNRDSVKISQHTLLKDEFGTEKSELILRFNDEGLLQCQIKKNLLSGDELLKEFHENGKLKSEVFRIGDDIQNESFFSDDGEPISKPVIIEGLPKDGMPGWNRYLSLTLKYPIKAQMNNIEGTVYVAFDLDEVGQISNPEVANPEEVDSLLAQEALRALKKYSDTWTPLRIDGVANCSKMRLPVRFVLTD
;
A
#
# COMPACT_ATOMS: atom_id res chain seq x y z
N MET A 1 14.07 -12.13 18.53
CA MET A 1 12.98 -12.83 19.22
C MET A 1 12.54 -12.19 20.53
N ILE A 2 13.45 -11.77 21.43
CA ILE A 2 13.13 -11.26 22.78
C ILE A 2 12.39 -9.89 22.77
N ARG A 3 12.65 -8.99 21.83
CA ARG A 3 11.99 -7.67 21.74
C ARG A 3 10.52 -7.74 21.30
N LEU A 4 10.15 -8.70 20.47
CA LEU A 4 8.76 -8.88 20.01
C LEU A 4 7.85 -9.38 21.14
N VAL A 5 8.38 -10.21 22.05
CA VAL A 5 7.65 -10.72 23.23
C VAL A 5 7.31 -9.60 24.21
N LEU A 6 8.19 -8.60 24.36
CA LEU A 6 7.96 -7.43 25.23
C LEU A 6 6.87 -6.49 24.67
N LEU A 7 6.74 -6.35 23.33
CA LEU A 7 5.67 -5.56 22.72
C LEU A 7 4.28 -6.19 22.94
N VAL A 8 4.19 -7.51 22.90
CA VAL A 8 2.94 -8.24 23.17
C VAL A 8 2.54 -8.10 24.64
N SER A 9 3.50 -8.08 25.58
CA SER A 9 3.21 -7.98 27.01
C SER A 9 2.73 -6.59 27.46
N PHE A 10 3.09 -5.52 26.77
CA PHE A 10 2.64 -4.15 27.10
C PHE A 10 1.14 -3.92 26.82
N PHE A 11 0.52 -4.74 25.96
CA PHE A 11 -0.90 -4.64 25.63
C PHE A 11 -1.83 -5.53 26.47
N LEU A 12 -1.31 -6.32 27.41
CA LEU A 12 -2.11 -7.28 28.19
C LEU A 12 -2.92 -6.68 29.34
N ASN A 13 -2.86 -5.37 29.59
CA ASN A 13 -3.43 -4.74 30.79
C ASN A 13 -4.59 -3.76 30.54
N PHE A 14 -5.54 -4.07 29.66
CA PHE A 14 -6.83 -3.34 29.65
C PHE A 14 -8.00 -4.29 29.38
N GLY A 15 -8.98 -4.24 30.28
CA GLY A 15 -10.15 -5.10 30.46
C GLY A 15 -10.85 -5.60 29.21
N GLN A 16 -11.50 -6.77 29.32
CA GLN A 16 -12.37 -7.49 28.36
C GLN A 16 -12.22 -7.07 26.88
N SER A 17 -11.03 -7.26 26.28
CA SER A 17 -10.83 -7.06 24.85
C SER A 17 -11.25 -8.32 24.10
N LYS A 18 -12.05 -8.17 23.04
CA LYS A 18 -12.16 -9.17 21.99
C LYS A 18 -10.75 -9.51 21.48
N ALA A 19 -10.58 -10.72 20.95
CA ALA A 19 -9.29 -11.30 20.58
C ALA A 19 -8.36 -10.29 19.86
N GLN A 20 -7.12 -10.23 20.32
CA GLN A 20 -6.04 -9.53 19.63
C GLN A 20 -5.63 -10.39 18.42
N GLU A 21 -5.65 -9.82 17.23
CA GLU A 21 -5.17 -10.48 16.01
C GLU A 21 -3.75 -10.03 15.71
N ILE A 22 -2.88 -10.99 15.38
CA ILE A 22 -1.49 -10.74 14.95
C ILE A 22 -1.33 -11.28 13.55
N GLU A 23 -0.85 -10.43 12.63
CA GLU A 23 -0.57 -10.77 11.25
C GLU A 23 0.90 -10.48 10.92
N TYR A 24 1.52 -11.40 10.19
CA TYR A 24 2.82 -11.18 9.56
C TYR A 24 2.60 -10.69 8.13
N LEU A 25 3.33 -9.65 7.71
CA LEU A 25 3.15 -9.03 6.41
C LEU A 25 4.49 -8.95 5.68
N ASN A 26 4.46 -9.21 4.37
CA ASN A 26 5.63 -9.01 3.52
C ASN A 26 5.88 -7.50 3.25
N LYS A 27 6.93 -7.18 2.50
CA LYS A 27 7.30 -5.79 2.18
C LYS A 27 6.23 -5.00 1.39
N TYR A 28 5.24 -5.69 0.83
CA TYR A 28 4.10 -5.11 0.12
C TYR A 28 2.83 -5.04 0.96
N LEU A 29 2.92 -5.40 2.25
CA LEU A 29 1.83 -5.44 3.22
C LEU A 29 0.78 -6.54 2.96
N PHE A 30 1.09 -7.54 2.11
CA PHE A 30 0.30 -8.75 2.00
C PHE A 30 0.60 -9.71 3.15
N LYS A 31 -0.43 -10.42 3.59
CA LYS A 31 -0.31 -11.38 4.69
C LYS A 31 0.62 -12.53 4.32
N VAL A 32 1.48 -12.90 5.27
CA VAL A 32 2.37 -14.06 5.20
C VAL A 32 1.81 -15.13 6.13
N TYR A 33 1.38 -16.24 5.56
CA TYR A 33 0.81 -17.37 6.30
C TYR A 33 1.88 -18.38 6.72
N ASP A 34 2.87 -18.63 5.86
CA ASP A 34 4.00 -19.51 6.12
C ASP A 34 5.30 -18.69 6.26
N THR A 35 5.59 -18.28 7.51
CA THR A 35 6.79 -17.50 7.84
C THR A 35 8.11 -18.30 7.79
N VAL A 36 8.04 -19.62 7.55
CA VAL A 36 9.23 -20.46 7.31
C VAL A 36 9.64 -20.39 5.84
N LYS A 37 8.65 -20.39 4.95
CA LYS A 37 8.86 -20.38 3.50
C LYS A 37 8.98 -18.97 2.92
N TYR A 38 8.26 -18.01 3.48
CA TYR A 38 8.21 -16.63 3.00
C TYR A 38 8.67 -15.65 4.06
N GLU A 39 9.44 -14.67 3.63
CA GLU A 39 9.93 -13.63 4.51
C GLU A 39 8.84 -12.60 4.82
N TYR A 40 8.63 -12.32 6.12
CA TYR A 40 7.85 -11.17 6.54
C TYR A 40 8.76 -9.98 6.88
N GLN A 41 8.28 -8.77 6.66
CA GLN A 41 8.99 -7.53 7.05
C GLN A 41 8.28 -6.76 8.14
N PHE A 42 6.95 -6.96 8.26
CA PHE A 42 6.14 -6.22 9.22
C PHE A 42 5.28 -7.16 10.06
N VAL A 43 4.94 -6.69 11.25
CA VAL A 43 3.97 -7.33 12.15
C VAL A 43 2.85 -6.34 12.40
N ARG A 44 1.61 -6.73 12.11
CA ARG A 44 0.42 -5.95 12.43
C ARG A 44 -0.29 -6.56 13.63
N ILE A 45 -0.64 -5.71 14.58
CA ILE A 45 -1.39 -6.07 15.78
C ILE A 45 -2.70 -5.29 15.74
N THR A 46 -3.82 -6.01 15.69
CA THR A 46 -5.16 -5.41 15.66
C THR A 46 -5.89 -5.71 16.98
N LYS A 47 -6.46 -4.67 17.58
CA LYS A 47 -7.43 -4.75 18.68
C LYS A 47 -8.76 -4.19 18.22
N ASP A 48 -9.83 -4.93 18.42
CA ASP A 48 -11.19 -4.50 18.12
C ASP A 48 -12.02 -4.48 19.42
N ASN A 49 -12.39 -3.28 19.83
CA ASN A 49 -13.25 -3.00 20.97
C ASN A 49 -14.62 -2.50 20.49
N PRO A 50 -15.67 -2.47 21.32
CA PRO A 50 -16.99 -1.98 20.91
C PRO A 50 -16.98 -0.58 20.29
N THR A 51 -16.15 0.32 20.80
CA THR A 51 -16.08 1.73 20.38
C THR A 51 -14.87 2.08 19.52
N THR A 52 -13.88 1.17 19.42
CA THR A 52 -12.61 1.50 18.75
C THR A 52 -11.95 0.26 18.18
N LYS A 53 -11.55 0.33 16.90
CA LYS A 53 -10.65 -0.67 16.30
C LYS A 53 -9.31 0.00 15.99
N ILE A 54 -8.22 -0.59 16.48
CA ILE A 54 -6.86 -0.07 16.28
C ILE A 54 -6.00 -1.17 15.68
N ALA A 55 -5.36 -0.88 14.54
CA ALA A 55 -4.32 -1.71 13.95
C ALA A 55 -2.98 -0.96 13.97
N LEU A 56 -1.98 -1.54 14.60
CA LEU A 56 -0.62 -1.02 14.68
C LEU A 56 0.29 -1.93 13.86
N THR A 57 1.09 -1.36 12.98
CA THR A 57 2.07 -2.11 12.18
C THR A 57 3.49 -1.69 12.57
N PHE A 58 4.34 -2.67 12.79
CA PHE A 58 5.74 -2.50 13.20
C PHE A 58 6.65 -3.17 12.19
N ASN A 59 7.83 -2.58 11.96
CA ASN A 59 8.91 -3.24 11.23
C ASN A 59 9.63 -4.27 12.11
N ARG A 60 10.64 -4.96 11.58
CA ARG A 60 11.42 -5.99 12.30
C ARG A 60 12.21 -5.43 13.49
N ASP A 61 12.54 -4.15 13.47
CA ASP A 61 13.22 -3.45 14.57
C ASP A 61 12.27 -2.92 15.63
N SER A 62 10.98 -3.29 15.50
CA SER A 62 9.90 -2.87 16.42
C SER A 62 9.60 -1.37 16.36
N VAL A 63 9.99 -0.69 15.27
CA VAL A 63 9.57 0.69 15.01
C VAL A 63 8.16 0.67 14.44
N LYS A 64 7.28 1.50 15.00
CA LYS A 64 5.92 1.65 14.49
C LYS A 64 5.94 2.40 13.17
N ILE A 65 5.48 1.74 12.09
CA ILE A 65 5.43 2.30 10.74
C ILE A 65 4.03 2.73 10.33
N SER A 66 2.98 2.21 10.98
CA SER A 66 1.63 2.71 10.75
C SER A 66 0.71 2.49 11.96
N GLN A 67 -0.32 3.33 12.02
CA GLN A 67 -1.45 3.18 12.93
C GLN A 67 -2.72 3.48 12.16
N HIS A 68 -3.69 2.58 12.24
CA HIS A 68 -5.03 2.78 11.71
C HIS A 68 -6.02 2.68 12.86
N THR A 69 -6.81 3.73 13.08
CA THR A 69 -7.80 3.81 14.16
C THR A 69 -9.16 4.12 13.58
N LEU A 70 -10.14 3.28 13.86
CA LEU A 70 -11.55 3.49 13.57
C LEU A 70 -12.30 3.73 14.89
N LEU A 71 -13.01 4.85 14.97
CA LEU A 71 -13.93 5.13 16.08
C LEU A 71 -15.34 4.73 15.67
N LYS A 72 -16.03 4.05 16.59
CA LYS A 72 -17.40 3.56 16.42
C LYS A 72 -18.32 4.20 17.45
N ASP A 73 -19.60 4.32 17.11
CA ASP A 73 -20.63 4.66 18.10
C ASP A 73 -21.01 3.46 18.99
N GLU A 74 -21.95 3.65 19.89
CA GLU A 74 -22.47 2.63 20.79
C GLU A 74 -23.15 1.44 20.08
N PHE A 75 -23.56 1.62 18.82
CA PHE A 75 -24.13 0.57 17.97
C PHE A 75 -23.09 -0.13 17.09
N GLY A 76 -21.80 0.27 17.18
CA GLY A 76 -20.71 -0.29 16.40
C GLY A 76 -20.55 0.31 14.99
N THR A 77 -21.29 1.39 14.67
CA THR A 77 -21.16 2.10 13.39
C THR A 77 -19.88 2.94 13.38
N GLU A 78 -19.06 2.79 12.34
CA GLU A 78 -17.84 3.56 12.17
C GLU A 78 -18.15 5.03 11.88
N LYS A 79 -17.58 5.93 12.69
CA LYS A 79 -17.82 7.39 12.64
C LYS A 79 -16.65 8.16 12.09
N SER A 80 -15.44 7.75 12.43
CA SER A 80 -14.24 8.43 11.98
C SER A 80 -13.06 7.48 11.86
N GLU A 81 -12.14 7.85 10.98
CA GLU A 81 -10.92 7.12 10.68
C GLU A 81 -9.71 8.02 10.88
N LEU A 82 -8.67 7.50 11.51
CA LEU A 82 -7.36 8.12 11.62
C LEU A 82 -6.30 7.14 11.11
N ILE A 83 -5.55 7.55 10.09
CA ILE A 83 -4.41 6.80 9.58
C ILE A 83 -3.16 7.64 9.80
N LEU A 84 -2.15 7.04 10.45
CA LEU A 84 -0.82 7.59 10.62
C LEU A 84 0.18 6.67 9.94
N ARG A 85 1.13 7.24 9.17
CA ARG A 85 2.26 6.51 8.58
C ARG A 85 3.54 7.17 9.02
N PHE A 86 4.51 6.34 9.35
CA PHE A 86 5.81 6.76 9.85
C PHE A 86 6.90 6.17 8.95
N ASN A 87 8.07 6.80 8.91
CA ASN A 87 9.26 6.24 8.28
C ASN A 87 9.90 5.16 9.18
N ASP A 88 10.99 4.54 8.71
CA ASP A 88 11.70 3.50 9.45
C ASP A 88 12.37 4.00 10.74
N GLU A 89 12.49 5.30 10.92
CA GLU A 89 12.99 5.95 12.14
C GLU A 89 11.85 6.29 13.12
N GLY A 90 10.58 6.09 12.71
CA GLY A 90 9.40 6.40 13.52
C GLY A 90 8.94 7.85 13.43
N LEU A 91 9.44 8.63 12.46
CA LEU A 91 8.99 10.00 12.20
C LEU A 91 7.71 9.99 11.37
N LEU A 92 6.73 10.82 11.74
CA LEU A 92 5.44 10.93 11.05
C LEU A 92 5.64 11.45 9.63
N GLN A 93 5.16 10.69 8.64
CA GLN A 93 5.21 11.03 7.22
C GLN A 93 3.85 11.43 6.65
N CYS A 94 2.77 10.84 7.19
CA CYS A 94 1.43 11.08 6.68
C CYS A 94 0.40 10.93 7.80
N GLN A 95 -0.58 11.83 7.82
CA GLN A 95 -1.76 11.77 8.66
C GLN A 95 -3.01 11.96 7.81
N ILE A 96 -3.95 11.03 7.89
CA ILE A 96 -5.27 11.14 7.27
C ILE A 96 -6.31 11.07 8.38
N LYS A 97 -7.18 12.09 8.44
CA LYS A 97 -8.36 12.09 9.31
C LYS A 97 -9.61 12.14 8.42
N LYS A 98 -10.51 11.18 8.61
CA LYS A 98 -11.78 11.14 7.90
C LYS A 98 -12.94 11.18 8.88
N ASN A 99 -13.96 11.94 8.53
CA ASN A 99 -15.29 11.80 9.09
C ASN A 99 -16.11 10.94 8.12
N LEU A 100 -16.42 9.72 8.52
CA LEU A 100 -17.10 8.74 7.65
C LEU A 100 -18.60 9.06 7.45
N LEU A 101 -19.16 10.00 8.24
CA LEU A 101 -20.54 10.43 8.13
C LEU A 101 -20.71 11.59 7.16
N SER A 102 -19.84 12.59 7.23
CA SER A 102 -19.89 13.77 6.36
C SER A 102 -19.04 13.63 5.10
N GLY A 103 -18.12 12.67 5.07
CA GLY A 103 -17.16 12.50 3.97
C GLY A 103 -15.98 13.48 4.03
N ASP A 104 -15.84 14.25 5.11
CA ASP A 104 -14.73 15.19 5.27
C ASP A 104 -13.42 14.42 5.45
N GLU A 105 -12.38 14.84 4.72
CA GLU A 105 -11.03 14.30 4.86
C GLU A 105 -10.00 15.41 4.98
N LEU A 106 -9.12 15.29 5.97
CA LEU A 106 -7.92 16.11 6.12
C LEU A 106 -6.69 15.23 5.96
N LEU A 107 -5.94 15.45 4.89
CA LEU A 107 -4.64 14.82 4.60
C LEU A 107 -3.53 15.80 4.95
N LYS A 108 -2.55 15.35 5.73
CA LYS A 108 -1.28 16.05 5.99
C LYS A 108 -0.12 15.15 5.63
N GLU A 109 0.83 15.66 4.87
CA GLU A 109 2.11 15.01 4.61
C GLU A 109 3.24 15.80 5.26
N PHE A 110 4.32 15.13 5.63
CA PHE A 110 5.46 15.72 6.31
C PHE A 110 6.74 15.39 5.57
N HIS A 111 7.68 16.32 5.55
CA HIS A 111 9.06 16.11 5.10
C HIS A 111 9.80 15.16 6.06
N GLU A 112 10.95 14.62 5.63
CA GLU A 112 11.80 13.78 6.49
C GLU A 112 12.26 14.48 7.76
N ASN A 113 12.39 15.82 7.73
CA ASN A 113 12.71 16.64 8.91
C ASN A 113 11.51 16.88 9.85
N GLY A 114 10.33 16.30 9.56
CA GLY A 114 9.11 16.40 10.35
C GLY A 114 8.29 17.69 10.14
N LYS A 115 8.74 18.63 9.30
CA LYS A 115 7.95 19.83 8.96
C LYS A 115 6.81 19.45 8.00
N LEU A 116 5.72 20.23 8.04
CA LEU A 116 4.58 20.04 7.16
C LEU A 116 5.01 20.24 5.70
N LYS A 117 4.68 19.27 4.85
CA LYS A 117 4.93 19.28 3.40
C LYS A 117 3.68 19.68 2.63
N SER A 118 2.53 19.12 3.02
CA SER A 118 1.25 19.46 2.41
C SER A 118 0.10 19.30 3.40
N GLU A 119 -0.95 20.09 3.20
CA GLU A 119 -2.24 19.95 3.86
C GLU A 119 -3.34 20.06 2.81
N VAL A 120 -4.20 19.06 2.73
CA VAL A 120 -5.32 19.02 1.80
C VAL A 120 -6.59 18.70 2.58
N PHE A 121 -7.59 19.58 2.48
CA PHE A 121 -8.93 19.34 3.01
C PHE A 121 -9.91 19.13 1.86
N ARG A 122 -10.69 18.05 1.92
CA ARG A 122 -11.72 17.74 0.92
C ARG A 122 -13.00 17.21 1.55
N ILE A 123 -14.09 17.35 0.81
CA ILE A 123 -15.40 16.80 1.12
C ILE A 123 -15.79 15.89 -0.05
N GLY A 124 -15.83 14.57 0.16
CA GLY A 124 -15.91 13.60 -0.94
C GLY A 124 -14.72 13.76 -1.88
N ASP A 125 -14.98 13.98 -3.17
CA ASP A 125 -13.94 14.18 -4.20
C ASP A 125 -13.55 15.66 -4.39
N ASP A 126 -14.27 16.61 -3.75
CA ASP A 126 -14.07 18.04 -3.94
C ASP A 126 -13.02 18.61 -2.97
N ILE A 127 -11.90 19.10 -3.50
CA ILE A 127 -10.87 19.80 -2.74
C ILE A 127 -11.40 21.18 -2.34
N GLN A 128 -11.48 21.43 -1.02
CA GLN A 128 -11.92 22.68 -0.44
C GLN A 128 -10.76 23.62 -0.17
N ASN A 129 -9.62 23.06 0.25
CA ASN A 129 -8.40 23.81 0.53
C ASN A 129 -7.17 22.93 0.36
N GLU A 130 -6.08 23.51 -0.15
CA GLU A 130 -4.78 22.83 -0.24
C GLU A 130 -3.66 23.84 -0.01
N SER A 131 -2.60 23.39 0.65
CA SER A 131 -1.38 24.19 0.92
C SER A 131 -0.16 23.29 0.82
N PHE A 132 0.93 23.83 0.27
CA PHE A 132 2.19 23.12 0.07
C PHE A 132 3.34 23.93 0.61
N PHE A 133 4.34 23.25 1.18
CA PHE A 133 5.47 23.87 1.84
C PHE A 133 6.77 23.18 1.44
N SER A 134 7.85 23.95 1.34
CA SER A 134 9.20 23.43 1.19
C SER A 134 9.67 22.73 2.48
N ASP A 135 10.80 22.06 2.44
CA ASP A 135 11.45 21.44 3.61
C ASP A 135 11.96 22.48 4.63
N ASP A 136 12.12 23.74 4.23
CA ASP A 136 12.35 24.87 5.14
C ASP A 136 11.07 25.38 5.81
N GLY A 137 9.90 25.00 5.30
CA GLY A 137 8.56 25.37 5.79
C GLY A 137 7.99 26.62 5.12
N GLU A 138 8.61 27.11 4.04
CA GLU A 138 8.09 28.23 3.27
C GLU A 138 6.96 27.75 2.33
N PRO A 139 5.89 28.56 2.15
CA PRO A 139 4.82 28.24 1.21
C PRO A 139 5.35 28.13 -0.23
N ILE A 140 4.92 27.10 -0.94
CA ILE A 140 5.25 26.88 -2.36
C ILE A 140 3.97 26.63 -3.18
N SER A 141 4.09 26.75 -4.49
CA SER A 141 3.04 26.33 -5.41
C SER A 141 2.85 24.80 -5.34
N LYS A 142 1.65 24.33 -5.68
CA LYS A 142 1.37 22.89 -5.80
C LYS A 142 2.33 22.22 -6.77
N PRO A 143 3.08 21.19 -6.34
CA PRO A 143 3.95 20.43 -7.24
C PRO A 143 3.18 19.77 -8.38
N VAL A 144 3.72 19.84 -9.59
CA VAL A 144 3.16 19.11 -10.74
C VAL A 144 3.70 17.70 -10.74
N ILE A 145 2.83 16.73 -10.43
CA ILE A 145 3.19 15.30 -10.40
C ILE A 145 2.62 14.61 -11.63
N ILE A 146 3.50 13.97 -12.40
CA ILE A 146 3.13 13.07 -13.49
C ILE A 146 3.54 11.67 -13.06
N GLU A 147 2.54 10.82 -12.85
CA GLU A 147 2.72 9.44 -12.40
C GLU A 147 3.50 8.60 -13.42
N GLY A 148 4.25 7.61 -12.93
CA GLY A 148 4.86 6.61 -13.78
C GLY A 148 3.78 5.74 -14.43
N LEU A 149 3.78 5.63 -15.76
CA LEU A 149 2.76 4.91 -16.53
C LEU A 149 3.38 4.12 -17.68
N PRO A 150 2.79 2.95 -18.05
CA PRO A 150 3.15 2.28 -19.29
C PRO A 150 2.81 3.16 -20.49
N LYS A 151 3.42 2.87 -21.63
CA LYS A 151 3.07 3.54 -22.90
C LYS A 151 1.56 3.46 -23.15
N ASP A 152 0.95 4.56 -23.54
CA ASP A 152 -0.49 4.73 -23.71
C ASP A 152 -1.30 4.52 -22.42
N GLY A 153 -0.66 4.65 -21.24
CA GLY A 153 -1.27 4.51 -19.91
C GLY A 153 -1.81 3.12 -19.63
N MET A 154 -2.71 3.01 -18.66
CA MET A 154 -3.35 1.73 -18.31
C MET A 154 -4.15 1.10 -19.45
N PRO A 155 -4.82 1.84 -20.36
CA PRO A 155 -5.44 1.23 -21.54
C PRO A 155 -4.42 0.54 -22.46
N GLY A 156 -3.23 1.11 -22.66
CA GLY A 156 -2.14 0.50 -23.41
C GLY A 156 -1.65 -0.80 -22.76
N TRP A 157 -1.45 -0.78 -21.45
CA TRP A 157 -1.09 -1.96 -20.65
C TRP A 157 -2.13 -3.08 -20.76
N ASN A 158 -3.40 -2.77 -20.60
CA ASN A 158 -4.49 -3.75 -20.71
C ASN A 158 -4.57 -4.36 -22.12
N ARG A 159 -4.39 -3.56 -23.17
CA ARG A 159 -4.30 -4.04 -24.56
C ARG A 159 -3.10 -4.98 -24.75
N TYR A 160 -1.94 -4.60 -24.20
CA TYR A 160 -0.76 -5.45 -24.25
C TYR A 160 -1.02 -6.80 -23.56
N LEU A 161 -1.60 -6.80 -22.36
CA LEU A 161 -1.93 -8.03 -21.64
C LEU A 161 -2.90 -8.90 -22.43
N SER A 162 -3.95 -8.34 -23.02
CA SER A 162 -4.93 -9.10 -23.82
C SER A 162 -4.32 -9.84 -25.01
N LEU A 163 -3.21 -9.33 -25.54
CA LEU A 163 -2.48 -9.93 -26.67
C LEU A 163 -1.36 -10.89 -26.25
N THR A 164 -0.80 -10.69 -25.04
CA THR A 164 0.45 -11.35 -24.63
C THR A 164 0.26 -12.35 -23.51
N LEU A 165 -0.72 -12.12 -22.63
CA LEU A 165 -1.02 -13.00 -21.50
C LEU A 165 -1.57 -14.33 -21.98
N LYS A 166 -1.00 -15.43 -21.48
CA LYS A 166 -1.44 -16.77 -21.79
C LYS A 166 -1.98 -17.42 -20.51
N TYR A 167 -3.24 -17.85 -20.55
CA TYR A 167 -3.75 -18.60 -19.43
C TYR A 167 -3.04 -19.97 -19.34
N PRO A 168 -2.39 -20.30 -18.20
CA PRO A 168 -1.72 -21.59 -18.09
C PRO A 168 -2.73 -22.74 -18.17
N ILE A 169 -2.50 -23.71 -19.06
CA ILE A 169 -3.45 -24.81 -19.34
C ILE A 169 -3.83 -25.57 -18.06
N LYS A 170 -2.85 -25.85 -17.19
CA LYS A 170 -3.12 -26.55 -15.92
C LYS A 170 -3.99 -25.72 -14.97
N ALA A 171 -3.80 -24.40 -14.93
CA ALA A 171 -4.66 -23.52 -14.13
C ALA A 171 -6.09 -23.48 -14.70
N GLN A 172 -6.23 -23.38 -16.02
CA GLN A 172 -7.52 -23.43 -16.71
C GLN A 172 -8.28 -24.74 -16.43
N MET A 173 -7.60 -25.88 -16.57
CA MET A 173 -8.21 -27.21 -16.32
C MET A 173 -8.67 -27.41 -14.87
N ASN A 174 -8.05 -26.71 -13.92
CA ASN A 174 -8.39 -26.78 -12.51
C ASN A 174 -9.26 -25.60 -12.04
N ASN A 175 -9.78 -24.77 -12.94
CA ASN A 175 -10.60 -23.60 -12.66
C ASN A 175 -9.93 -22.64 -11.67
N ILE A 176 -8.59 -22.47 -11.77
CA ILE A 176 -7.81 -21.59 -10.90
C ILE A 176 -7.80 -20.19 -11.49
N GLU A 177 -8.47 -19.26 -10.84
CA GLU A 177 -8.51 -17.83 -11.14
C GLU A 177 -7.75 -17.02 -10.08
N GLY A 178 -7.49 -15.74 -10.35
CA GLY A 178 -6.90 -14.85 -9.36
C GLY A 178 -6.30 -13.57 -9.93
N THR A 179 -5.90 -12.68 -9.04
CA THR A 179 -5.21 -11.45 -9.38
C THR A 179 -3.78 -11.51 -8.85
N VAL A 180 -2.82 -11.52 -9.76
CA VAL A 180 -1.39 -11.43 -9.45
C VAL A 180 -0.99 -9.95 -9.41
N TYR A 181 -0.48 -9.48 -8.28
CA TYR A 181 0.12 -8.16 -8.19
C TYR A 181 1.60 -8.25 -8.53
N VAL A 182 1.99 -7.74 -9.70
CA VAL A 182 3.41 -7.65 -10.09
C VAL A 182 3.97 -6.31 -9.60
N ALA A 183 5.11 -6.37 -8.93
CA ALA A 183 5.82 -5.19 -8.44
C ALA A 183 7.18 -5.08 -9.12
N PHE A 184 7.67 -3.86 -9.33
CA PHE A 184 8.95 -3.57 -9.95
C PHE A 184 9.40 -2.15 -9.62
N ASP A 185 10.69 -1.89 -9.80
CA ASP A 185 11.25 -0.54 -9.74
C ASP A 185 11.25 0.06 -11.15
N LEU A 186 10.92 1.34 -11.24
CA LEU A 186 10.95 2.14 -12.47
C LEU A 186 11.97 3.27 -12.27
N ASP A 187 12.98 3.35 -13.13
CA ASP A 187 14.00 4.39 -13.09
C ASP A 187 13.58 5.70 -13.81
N GLU A 188 14.44 6.71 -13.78
CA GLU A 188 14.19 8.04 -14.36
C GLU A 188 14.12 8.03 -15.90
N VAL A 189 14.56 6.96 -16.54
CA VAL A 189 14.49 6.81 -18.01
C VAL A 189 13.38 5.87 -18.46
N GLY A 190 12.59 5.33 -17.51
CA GLY A 190 11.47 4.46 -17.80
C GLY A 190 11.84 2.99 -17.96
N GLN A 191 12.97 2.54 -17.42
CA GLN A 191 13.37 1.14 -17.41
C GLN A 191 12.88 0.42 -16.16
N ILE A 192 12.42 -0.82 -16.37
CA ILE A 192 11.96 -1.71 -15.31
C ILE A 192 13.14 -2.53 -14.76
N SER A 193 13.22 -2.62 -13.43
CA SER A 193 14.12 -3.51 -12.73
C SER A 193 13.42 -4.23 -11.57
N ASN A 194 14.04 -5.30 -11.04
CA ASN A 194 13.57 -6.07 -9.89
C ASN A 194 12.10 -6.54 -9.95
N PRO A 195 11.62 -7.15 -11.08
CA PRO A 195 10.24 -7.59 -11.18
C PRO A 195 9.96 -8.80 -10.29
N GLU A 196 8.93 -8.73 -9.46
CA GLU A 196 8.54 -9.79 -8.54
C GLU A 196 7.01 -9.84 -8.31
N VAL A 197 6.52 -10.91 -7.67
CA VAL A 197 5.11 -11.05 -7.26
C VAL A 197 4.95 -10.51 -5.85
N ALA A 198 4.05 -9.56 -5.68
CA ALA A 198 3.79 -8.92 -4.38
C ALA A 198 2.94 -9.78 -3.43
N ASN A 199 2.09 -10.67 -3.98
CA ASN A 199 1.17 -11.52 -3.23
C ASN A 199 1.36 -13.02 -3.49
N PRO A 200 2.57 -13.59 -3.31
CA PRO A 200 2.89 -14.96 -3.74
C PRO A 200 2.13 -16.06 -3.00
N GLU A 201 1.59 -15.81 -1.82
CA GLU A 201 0.81 -16.78 -1.05
C GLU A 201 -0.70 -16.71 -1.33
N GLU A 202 -1.16 -15.65 -2.00
CA GLU A 202 -2.58 -15.46 -2.33
C GLU A 202 -2.93 -15.93 -3.74
N VAL A 203 -1.93 -16.34 -4.54
CA VAL A 203 -2.11 -16.70 -5.94
C VAL A 203 -1.43 -18.02 -6.29
N ASP A 204 -1.99 -18.71 -7.27
CA ASP A 204 -1.37 -19.92 -7.80
C ASP A 204 -0.04 -19.58 -8.51
N SER A 205 0.95 -20.44 -8.31
CA SER A 205 2.29 -20.25 -8.85
C SER A 205 2.35 -20.22 -10.38
N LEU A 206 1.44 -20.89 -11.08
CA LEU A 206 1.36 -20.88 -12.55
C LEU A 206 0.90 -19.50 -13.05
N LEU A 207 -0.09 -18.90 -12.37
CA LEU A 207 -0.54 -17.53 -12.68
C LEU A 207 0.56 -16.52 -12.38
N ALA A 208 1.25 -16.67 -11.24
CA ALA A 208 2.38 -15.83 -10.84
C ALA A 208 3.51 -15.84 -11.87
N GLN A 209 3.90 -17.02 -12.35
CA GLN A 209 4.95 -17.18 -13.37
C GLN A 209 4.56 -16.51 -14.70
N GLU A 210 3.31 -16.68 -15.14
CA GLU A 210 2.83 -16.10 -16.39
C GLU A 210 2.74 -14.57 -16.31
N ALA A 211 2.28 -14.01 -15.20
CA ALA A 211 2.23 -12.57 -14.96
C ALA A 211 3.64 -11.95 -15.03
N LEU A 212 4.63 -12.58 -14.36
CA LEU A 212 6.03 -12.12 -14.43
C LEU A 212 6.60 -12.27 -15.84
N ARG A 213 6.28 -13.36 -16.57
CA ARG A 213 6.70 -13.54 -17.96
C ARG A 213 6.15 -12.42 -18.85
N ALA A 214 4.86 -12.08 -18.69
CA ALA A 214 4.24 -11.01 -19.46
C ALA A 214 4.91 -9.66 -19.14
N LEU A 215 5.14 -9.32 -17.87
CA LEU A 215 5.82 -8.09 -17.48
C LEU A 215 7.24 -8.00 -18.09
N LYS A 216 8.04 -9.07 -17.94
CA LYS A 216 9.42 -9.12 -18.48
C LYS A 216 9.49 -9.03 -20.01
N LYS A 217 8.42 -9.42 -20.70
CA LYS A 217 8.32 -9.34 -22.16
C LYS A 217 7.85 -7.96 -22.67
N TYR A 218 7.37 -7.11 -21.79
CA TYR A 218 6.94 -5.77 -22.16
C TYR A 218 8.15 -4.95 -22.62
N SER A 219 8.18 -4.59 -23.91
CA SER A 219 9.33 -3.92 -24.55
C SER A 219 9.12 -2.42 -24.78
N ASP A 220 7.90 -1.93 -24.58
CA ASP A 220 7.63 -0.50 -24.69
C ASP A 220 8.19 0.24 -23.46
N THR A 221 8.58 1.50 -23.68
CA THR A 221 9.08 2.36 -22.60
C THR A 221 7.95 2.80 -21.69
N TRP A 222 8.26 2.92 -20.41
CA TRP A 222 7.41 3.54 -19.42
C TRP A 222 7.68 5.04 -19.32
N THR A 223 6.66 5.83 -19.05
CA THR A 223 6.85 7.20 -18.59
C THR A 223 7.30 7.15 -17.14
N PRO A 224 8.45 7.74 -16.77
CA PRO A 224 8.88 7.77 -15.37
C PRO A 224 8.00 8.73 -14.54
N LEU A 225 8.00 8.55 -13.22
CA LEU A 225 7.47 9.54 -12.30
C LEU A 225 8.19 10.89 -12.52
N ARG A 226 7.45 11.98 -12.66
CA ARG A 226 8.02 13.34 -12.70
C ARG A 226 7.38 14.22 -11.65
N ILE A 227 8.24 14.97 -10.95
CA ILE A 227 7.84 16.00 -9.98
C ILE A 227 8.43 17.32 -10.48
N ASP A 228 7.58 18.29 -10.79
CA ASP A 228 7.97 19.59 -11.39
C ASP A 228 8.88 19.45 -12.63
N GLY A 229 8.58 18.42 -13.45
CA GLY A 229 9.33 18.12 -14.68
C GLY A 229 10.60 17.28 -14.47
N VAL A 230 11.09 17.11 -13.23
CA VAL A 230 12.26 16.28 -12.89
C VAL A 230 11.84 14.82 -12.82
N ALA A 231 12.52 13.95 -13.57
CA ALA A 231 12.27 12.51 -13.52
C ALA A 231 12.81 11.91 -12.22
N ASN A 232 12.06 10.97 -11.65
CA ASN A 232 12.39 10.31 -10.39
C ASN A 232 12.18 8.80 -10.51
N CYS A 233 12.99 8.03 -9.79
CA CYS A 233 12.73 6.60 -9.57
C CYS A 233 11.41 6.41 -8.82
N SER A 234 10.71 5.31 -9.12
CA SER A 234 9.48 4.96 -8.41
C SER A 234 9.31 3.45 -8.29
N LYS A 235 8.52 3.03 -7.30
CA LYS A 235 8.11 1.63 -7.14
C LYS A 235 6.69 1.47 -7.68
N MET A 236 6.54 0.53 -8.60
CA MET A 236 5.26 0.27 -9.26
C MET A 236 4.67 -1.04 -8.77
N ARG A 237 3.35 -1.11 -8.72
CA ARG A 237 2.61 -2.35 -8.48
C ARG A 237 1.36 -2.38 -9.33
N LEU A 238 1.23 -3.38 -10.20
CA LEU A 238 0.13 -3.53 -11.14
C LEU A 238 -0.60 -4.85 -10.95
N PRO A 239 -1.94 -4.87 -11.05
CA PRO A 239 -2.71 -6.10 -11.08
C PRO A 239 -2.66 -6.74 -12.47
N VAL A 240 -2.45 -8.05 -12.51
CA VAL A 240 -2.64 -8.92 -13.67
C VAL A 240 -3.74 -9.91 -13.33
N ARG A 241 -4.90 -9.76 -13.95
CA ARG A 241 -6.11 -10.51 -13.61
C ARG A 241 -6.27 -11.70 -14.54
N PHE A 242 -6.47 -12.88 -13.95
CA PHE A 242 -6.81 -14.12 -14.64
C PHE A 242 -8.25 -14.49 -14.29
N VAL A 243 -9.11 -14.47 -15.30
CA VAL A 243 -10.54 -14.83 -15.20
C VAL A 243 -10.86 -15.79 -16.31
N LEU A 244 -11.59 -16.85 -16.00
CA LEU A 244 -12.13 -17.76 -17.00
C LEU A 244 -13.42 -17.16 -17.56
N THR A 245 -13.51 -17.10 -18.87
CA THR A 245 -14.77 -16.78 -19.56
C THR A 245 -15.47 -18.07 -19.90
N ASP A 246 -16.74 -18.17 -19.52
CA ASP A 246 -17.66 -19.25 -19.89
C ASP A 246 -17.77 -19.40 -21.41
#